data_1af8c6eda0f3be190f92ebe7284c3cb1
#
_entry.id   1af8c6eda0f3be190f92ebe7284c3cb1
#
_cell.length_a   1.000
_cell.length_b   1.000
_cell.length_c   1.000
_cell.angle_alpha   90.00
_cell.angle_beta   90.00
_cell.angle_gamma   90.00
#
_symmetry.space_group_name_H-M   'P 1'
#
loop_
_entity.id
_entity.type
_entity.pdbx_description
1 polymer ?
#
loop_
_entity_poly.entity_id
_entity_poly.type
_entity_poly.pdbx_seq_one_letter_code
_entity_poly.pdbx_strand_id
1 'polypeptide(L)'
;SKVFRNHFVKAAKKYVKELNLNKKKSYILDIGSNDGVALKPFVDLGFKKVLGIEPAKNLAKLANKNKIKTFNGFLEKKILKKIKKNADLILASNVFAHSDKLKEMADCMLKLLSKKGTIIIEVQYLMNTLKDLTFDNIYHEHYNYWSLTSLVNFFKQFDAKITKSEIVDTHGGSIRIYIKKDKRAKVEKSVTLMLKEEDNFGIKKFGTYKKFGEKVYKIRENVRENLKKIRKNNKVIVGYGAPAKATTALNFFGVSDEIDFIVEDNELKHNKFIPGVKIPIKNKSQIKDKKNTLIVLAWNFYKDIIKNNSELSENFVNIKDLEINN
;
A
#
# COMPACT_ATOMS: atom_id res chain seq x y z
N SER A 1 -12.28 -1.96 1.30
CA SER A 1 -12.97 -0.69 1.56
C SER A 1 -13.58 -0.13 0.27
N LYS A 2 -14.58 0.75 0.36
CA LYS A 2 -15.24 1.40 -0.79
C LYS A 2 -14.24 2.29 -1.57
N VAL A 3 -13.33 2.93 -0.87
CA VAL A 3 -12.27 3.79 -1.44
C VAL A 3 -11.37 2.99 -2.40
N PHE A 4 -10.89 1.82 -1.96
CA PHE A 4 -10.05 0.94 -2.79
C PHE A 4 -10.79 0.43 -4.03
N ARG A 5 -12.06 0.04 -3.91
CA ARG A 5 -12.87 -0.40 -5.06
C ARG A 5 -13.00 0.71 -6.08
N ASN A 6 -13.29 1.93 -5.65
CA ASN A 6 -13.39 3.09 -6.54
C ASN A 6 -12.06 3.42 -7.24
N HIS A 7 -10.93 3.27 -6.54
CA HIS A 7 -9.60 3.41 -7.13
C HIS A 7 -9.40 2.46 -8.33
N PHE A 8 -9.68 1.17 -8.15
CA PHE A 8 -9.53 0.19 -9.22
C PHE A 8 -10.53 0.37 -10.35
N VAL A 9 -11.76 0.83 -10.08
CA VAL A 9 -12.73 1.18 -11.12
C VAL A 9 -12.21 2.31 -12.01
N LYS A 10 -11.70 3.38 -11.39
CA LYS A 10 -11.10 4.52 -12.12
C LYS A 10 -9.87 4.07 -12.91
N ALA A 11 -8.99 3.29 -12.30
CA ALA A 11 -7.79 2.77 -12.92
C ALA A 11 -8.10 1.88 -14.13
N ALA A 12 -9.04 0.93 -14.03
CA ALA A 12 -9.43 0.06 -15.12
C ALA A 12 -9.97 0.85 -16.33
N LYS A 13 -10.87 1.82 -16.10
CA LYS A 13 -11.40 2.70 -17.16
C LYS A 13 -10.27 3.46 -17.87
N LYS A 14 -9.31 3.98 -17.11
CA LYS A 14 -8.13 4.69 -17.60
C LYS A 14 -7.28 3.77 -18.48
N TYR A 15 -6.93 2.57 -17.99
CA TYR A 15 -6.09 1.63 -18.72
C TYR A 15 -6.74 1.14 -20.00
N VAL A 16 -8.05 0.86 -19.98
CA VAL A 16 -8.80 0.45 -21.19
C VAL A 16 -8.69 1.51 -22.28
N LYS A 17 -8.83 2.79 -21.92
CA LYS A 17 -8.73 3.92 -22.85
C LYS A 17 -7.29 4.13 -23.34
N GLU A 18 -6.34 4.26 -22.42
CA GLU A 18 -4.95 4.62 -22.75
C GLU A 18 -4.20 3.53 -23.53
N LEU A 19 -4.51 2.26 -23.25
CA LEU A 19 -3.85 1.12 -23.88
C LEU A 19 -4.65 0.52 -25.03
N ASN A 20 -5.79 1.14 -25.40
CA ASN A 20 -6.70 0.64 -26.45
C ASN A 20 -7.06 -0.85 -26.30
N LEU A 21 -7.39 -1.26 -25.05
CA LEU A 21 -7.69 -2.66 -24.74
C LEU A 21 -9.03 -3.09 -25.37
N ASN A 22 -9.00 -4.23 -26.04
CA ASN A 22 -10.19 -4.81 -26.67
C ASN A 22 -10.85 -5.84 -25.77
N LYS A 23 -12.13 -5.67 -25.46
CA LYS A 23 -12.90 -6.52 -24.52
C LYS A 23 -12.91 -8.02 -24.89
N LYS A 24 -12.89 -8.34 -26.18
CA LYS A 24 -12.93 -9.75 -26.68
C LYS A 24 -11.54 -10.37 -26.83
N LYS A 25 -10.52 -9.56 -27.18
CA LYS A 25 -9.18 -10.03 -27.55
C LYS A 25 -8.17 -9.90 -26.43
N SER A 26 -8.15 -8.75 -25.73
CA SER A 26 -7.11 -8.46 -24.76
C SER A 26 -7.15 -9.39 -23.56
N TYR A 27 -5.97 -9.82 -23.12
CA TYR A 27 -5.74 -10.68 -21.96
C TYR A 27 -5.09 -9.89 -20.84
N ILE A 28 -5.71 -9.90 -19.67
CA ILE A 28 -5.32 -9.12 -18.50
C ILE A 28 -4.91 -10.07 -17.37
N LEU A 29 -3.72 -9.87 -16.82
CA LEU A 29 -3.23 -10.55 -15.63
C LEU A 29 -3.15 -9.58 -14.45
N ASP A 30 -3.41 -10.08 -13.25
CA ASP A 30 -3.20 -9.35 -12.01
C ASP A 30 -2.39 -10.22 -11.05
N ILE A 31 -1.25 -9.71 -10.60
CA ILE A 31 -0.32 -10.40 -9.71
C ILE A 31 -0.58 -9.94 -8.28
N GLY A 32 -0.78 -10.90 -7.35
CA GLY A 32 -1.27 -10.61 -6.00
C GLY A 32 -2.71 -10.10 -6.04
N SER A 33 -3.54 -10.82 -6.80
CA SER A 33 -4.88 -10.34 -7.18
C SER A 33 -5.89 -10.27 -6.04
N ASN A 34 -5.50 -10.72 -4.83
CA ASN A 34 -6.37 -10.73 -3.66
C ASN A 34 -7.72 -11.44 -3.96
N ASP A 35 -8.84 -10.89 -3.56
CA ASP A 35 -10.19 -11.37 -3.85
C ASP A 35 -10.68 -11.03 -5.28
N GLY A 36 -9.77 -10.58 -6.15
CA GLY A 36 -10.06 -10.16 -7.53
C GLY A 36 -10.48 -8.68 -7.65
N VAL A 37 -10.24 -7.88 -6.61
CA VAL A 37 -10.72 -6.49 -6.54
C VAL A 37 -10.26 -5.61 -7.70
N ALA A 38 -9.04 -5.81 -8.22
CA ALA A 38 -8.52 -5.05 -9.38
C ALA A 38 -9.04 -5.60 -10.72
N LEU A 39 -9.35 -6.89 -10.81
CA LEU A 39 -9.88 -7.53 -12.03
C LEU A 39 -11.40 -7.35 -12.19
N LYS A 40 -12.14 -7.24 -11.08
CA LYS A 40 -13.60 -7.09 -11.11
C LYS A 40 -14.07 -5.96 -12.04
N PRO A 41 -13.48 -4.74 -12.00
CA PRO A 41 -13.84 -3.67 -12.92
C PRO A 41 -13.68 -4.03 -14.41
N PHE A 42 -12.67 -4.83 -14.78
CA PHE A 42 -12.51 -5.28 -16.16
C PHE A 42 -13.60 -6.29 -16.55
N VAL A 43 -13.94 -7.21 -15.65
CA VAL A 43 -15.05 -8.15 -15.87
C VAL A 43 -16.36 -7.38 -16.08
N ASP A 44 -16.62 -6.36 -15.25
CA ASP A 44 -17.82 -5.51 -15.35
C ASP A 44 -17.85 -4.67 -16.64
N LEU A 45 -16.68 -4.31 -17.18
CA LEU A 45 -16.54 -3.67 -18.49
C LEU A 45 -16.70 -4.65 -19.68
N GLY A 46 -16.86 -5.96 -19.41
CA GLY A 46 -17.08 -7.00 -20.42
C GLY A 46 -15.82 -7.70 -20.93
N PHE A 47 -14.68 -7.59 -20.24
CA PHE A 47 -13.48 -8.35 -20.58
C PHE A 47 -13.63 -9.82 -20.17
N LYS A 48 -13.41 -10.73 -21.14
CA LYS A 48 -13.58 -12.18 -20.93
C LYS A 48 -12.28 -12.91 -20.56
N LYS A 49 -11.12 -12.31 -20.85
CA LYS A 49 -9.80 -12.94 -20.66
C LYS A 49 -9.08 -12.23 -19.52
N VAL A 50 -9.48 -12.55 -18.30
CA VAL A 50 -8.82 -12.07 -17.07
C VAL A 50 -8.31 -13.24 -16.24
N LEU A 51 -7.19 -13.09 -15.58
CA LEU A 51 -6.63 -14.09 -14.66
C LEU A 51 -5.91 -13.40 -13.52
N GLY A 52 -6.27 -13.78 -12.29
CA GLY A 52 -5.54 -13.43 -11.08
C GLY A 52 -4.50 -14.50 -10.72
N ILE A 53 -3.42 -14.09 -10.08
CA ILE A 53 -2.44 -14.96 -9.43
C ILE A 53 -2.36 -14.52 -7.97
N GLU A 54 -2.74 -15.41 -7.05
CA GLU A 54 -2.88 -15.06 -5.62
C GLU A 54 -2.33 -16.21 -4.75
N PRO A 55 -1.31 -15.96 -3.90
CA PRO A 55 -0.75 -16.99 -3.03
C PRO A 55 -1.67 -17.38 -1.89
N ALA A 56 -2.49 -16.46 -1.36
CA ALA A 56 -3.40 -16.73 -0.25
C ALA A 56 -4.60 -17.56 -0.72
N LYS A 57 -4.65 -18.83 -0.27
CA LYS A 57 -5.65 -19.83 -0.69
C LYS A 57 -7.10 -19.39 -0.44
N ASN A 58 -7.35 -18.74 0.69
CA ASN A 58 -8.68 -18.21 1.04
C ASN A 58 -9.13 -17.10 0.09
N LEU A 59 -8.23 -16.18 -0.27
CA LEU A 59 -8.51 -15.07 -1.19
C LEU A 59 -8.70 -15.57 -2.62
N ALA A 60 -7.83 -16.46 -3.09
CA ALA A 60 -7.98 -17.08 -4.41
C ALA A 60 -9.30 -17.86 -4.53
N LYS A 61 -9.73 -18.58 -3.47
CA LYS A 61 -11.04 -19.24 -3.44
C LYS A 61 -12.18 -18.23 -3.50
N LEU A 62 -12.09 -17.11 -2.77
CA LEU A 62 -13.09 -16.04 -2.78
C LEU A 62 -13.22 -15.41 -4.17
N ALA A 63 -12.10 -15.08 -4.82
CA ALA A 63 -12.08 -14.55 -6.18
C ALA A 63 -12.77 -15.51 -7.17
N ASN A 64 -12.43 -16.80 -7.11
CA ASN A 64 -13.06 -17.82 -7.97
C ASN A 64 -14.57 -17.97 -7.69
N LYS A 65 -15.01 -17.92 -6.43
CA LYS A 65 -16.43 -17.89 -6.06
C LYS A 65 -17.14 -16.68 -6.69
N ASN A 66 -16.47 -15.55 -6.77
CA ASN A 66 -16.95 -14.32 -7.42
C ASN A 66 -16.79 -14.33 -8.95
N LYS A 67 -16.54 -15.50 -9.55
CA LYS A 67 -16.36 -15.70 -11.00
C LYS A 67 -15.16 -14.95 -11.60
N ILE A 68 -14.17 -14.61 -10.78
CA ILE A 68 -12.89 -14.04 -11.23
C ILE A 68 -11.86 -15.15 -11.19
N LYS A 69 -11.56 -15.71 -12.38
CA LYS A 69 -10.59 -16.80 -12.51
C LYS A 69 -9.26 -16.42 -11.86
N THR A 70 -8.83 -17.18 -10.84
CA THR A 70 -7.62 -16.91 -10.06
C THR A 70 -6.86 -18.20 -9.83
N PHE A 71 -5.58 -18.19 -10.18
CA PHE A 71 -4.63 -19.26 -9.90
C PHE A 71 -4.07 -19.07 -8.48
N ASN A 72 -4.14 -20.10 -7.66
CA ASN A 72 -3.57 -20.05 -6.30
C ASN A 72 -2.07 -20.40 -6.34
N GLY A 73 -1.21 -19.45 -6.06
CA GLY A 73 0.24 -19.61 -6.00
C GLY A 73 0.99 -18.29 -6.19
N PHE A 74 2.30 -18.36 -5.97
CA PHE A 74 3.21 -17.25 -6.25
C PHE A 74 3.57 -17.20 -7.74
N LEU A 75 3.89 -16.00 -8.25
CA LEU A 75 4.44 -15.83 -9.60
C LEU A 75 5.91 -16.27 -9.63
N GLU A 76 6.16 -17.50 -9.94
CA GLU A 76 7.47 -18.14 -10.04
C GLU A 76 7.63 -18.86 -11.38
N LYS A 77 8.87 -19.21 -11.76
CA LYS A 77 9.15 -19.91 -13.03
C LYS A 77 8.33 -21.19 -13.21
N LYS A 78 8.08 -21.94 -12.12
CA LYS A 78 7.33 -23.21 -12.16
C LYS A 78 5.89 -23.07 -12.68
N ILE A 79 5.26 -21.89 -12.50
CA ILE A 79 3.87 -21.69 -12.94
C ILE A 79 3.74 -21.14 -14.36
N LEU A 80 4.84 -20.67 -14.97
CA LEU A 80 4.82 -20.12 -16.33
C LEU A 80 4.28 -21.11 -17.38
N LYS A 81 4.45 -22.42 -17.15
CA LYS A 81 3.92 -23.48 -18.04
C LYS A 81 2.39 -23.62 -17.93
N LYS A 82 1.81 -23.20 -16.80
CA LYS A 82 0.37 -23.32 -16.51
C LYS A 82 -0.42 -22.06 -16.86
N ILE A 83 0.24 -20.95 -17.15
CA ILE A 83 -0.37 -19.67 -17.42
C ILE A 83 -0.17 -19.33 -18.89
N LYS A 84 -1.25 -18.93 -19.55
CA LYS A 84 -1.20 -18.48 -20.94
C LYS A 84 -0.30 -17.25 -21.05
N LYS A 85 0.63 -17.27 -22.00
CA LYS A 85 1.50 -16.14 -22.34
C LYS A 85 0.74 -15.11 -23.20
N ASN A 86 1.40 -13.99 -23.48
CA ASN A 86 0.91 -12.89 -24.32
C ASN A 86 -0.22 -12.06 -23.67
N ALA A 87 -0.04 -11.72 -22.38
CA ALA A 87 -0.88 -10.74 -21.72
C ALA A 87 -0.68 -9.34 -22.33
N ASP A 88 -1.77 -8.65 -22.60
CA ASP A 88 -1.75 -7.28 -23.10
C ASP A 88 -1.57 -6.29 -21.96
N LEU A 89 -2.06 -6.65 -20.78
CA LEU A 89 -1.88 -5.89 -19.53
C LEU A 89 -1.54 -6.84 -18.39
N ILE A 90 -0.50 -6.49 -17.65
CA ILE A 90 -0.17 -7.13 -16.36
C ILE A 90 -0.20 -6.05 -15.28
N LEU A 91 -0.98 -6.30 -14.24
CA LEU A 91 -1.08 -5.45 -13.07
C LEU A 91 -0.28 -6.08 -11.91
N ALA A 92 0.35 -5.23 -11.09
CA ALA A 92 0.96 -5.61 -9.82
C ALA A 92 0.82 -4.42 -8.84
N SER A 93 -0.34 -4.35 -8.16
CA SER A 93 -0.65 -3.24 -7.27
C SER A 93 -0.37 -3.61 -5.83
N ASN A 94 0.55 -2.90 -5.19
CA ASN A 94 0.99 -3.11 -3.80
C ASN A 94 1.51 -4.53 -3.51
N VAL A 95 2.18 -5.14 -4.49
CA VAL A 95 2.72 -6.49 -4.41
C VAL A 95 4.23 -6.50 -4.63
N PHE A 96 4.71 -5.63 -5.52
CA PHE A 96 6.11 -5.61 -5.92
C PHE A 96 7.07 -5.27 -4.77
N ALA A 97 6.60 -4.49 -3.78
CA ALA A 97 7.37 -4.18 -2.57
C ALA A 97 7.46 -5.36 -1.58
N HIS A 98 6.56 -6.34 -1.68
CA HIS A 98 6.47 -7.49 -0.76
C HIS A 98 7.22 -8.73 -1.23
N SER A 99 7.91 -8.69 -2.36
CA SER A 99 8.63 -9.85 -2.89
C SER A 99 10.09 -9.84 -2.48
N ASP A 100 10.56 -10.94 -1.93
CA ASP A 100 11.98 -11.25 -1.71
C ASP A 100 12.66 -11.76 -2.99
N LYS A 101 11.86 -12.19 -4.01
CA LYS A 101 12.31 -12.72 -5.30
C LYS A 101 12.03 -11.78 -6.47
N LEU A 102 12.32 -10.50 -6.31
CA LEU A 102 11.99 -9.46 -7.29
C LEU A 102 12.46 -9.73 -8.70
N LYS A 103 13.71 -10.22 -8.87
CA LYS A 103 14.24 -10.52 -10.20
C LYS A 103 13.47 -11.63 -10.90
N GLU A 104 13.13 -12.69 -10.15
CA GLU A 104 12.33 -13.80 -10.70
C GLU A 104 10.91 -13.33 -11.05
N MET A 105 10.29 -12.52 -10.18
CA MET A 105 8.96 -11.95 -10.41
C MET A 105 8.94 -11.07 -11.66
N ALA A 106 9.91 -10.17 -11.82
CA ALA A 106 10.03 -9.30 -12.99
C ALA A 106 10.26 -10.10 -14.28
N ASP A 107 11.17 -11.08 -14.27
CA ASP A 107 11.42 -11.99 -15.39
C ASP A 107 10.15 -12.76 -15.78
N CYS A 108 9.40 -13.28 -14.81
CA CYS A 108 8.15 -13.97 -15.05
C CYS A 108 7.08 -13.04 -15.66
N MET A 109 6.89 -11.83 -15.13
CA MET A 109 5.97 -10.85 -15.72
C MET A 109 6.35 -10.54 -17.17
N LEU A 110 7.63 -10.29 -17.43
CA LEU A 110 8.11 -10.00 -18.77
C LEU A 110 7.95 -11.19 -19.74
N LYS A 111 8.11 -12.44 -19.28
CA LYS A 111 7.85 -13.64 -20.08
C LYS A 111 6.38 -13.86 -20.40
N LEU A 112 5.48 -13.45 -19.52
CA LEU A 112 4.04 -13.53 -19.71
C LEU A 112 3.50 -12.38 -20.59
N LEU A 113 4.21 -11.26 -20.66
CA LEU A 113 3.80 -10.08 -21.39
C LEU A 113 3.86 -10.31 -22.91
N SER A 114 2.87 -9.83 -23.64
CA SER A 114 2.91 -9.76 -25.10
C SER A 114 3.93 -8.74 -25.60
N LYS A 115 4.31 -8.82 -26.87
CA LYS A 115 5.29 -7.91 -27.48
C LYS A 115 4.87 -6.43 -27.38
N LYS A 116 3.56 -6.16 -27.47
CA LYS A 116 2.96 -4.81 -27.39
C LYS A 116 2.34 -4.52 -26.03
N GLY A 117 2.39 -5.46 -25.09
CA GLY A 117 1.76 -5.37 -23.78
C GLY A 117 2.43 -4.33 -22.88
N THR A 118 1.74 -4.02 -21.78
CA THR A 118 2.21 -3.11 -20.76
C THR A 118 2.11 -3.78 -19.39
N ILE A 119 3.16 -3.67 -18.58
CA ILE A 119 3.09 -3.98 -17.14
C ILE A 119 2.83 -2.66 -16.43
N ILE A 120 1.88 -2.65 -15.49
CA ILE A 120 1.62 -1.51 -14.61
C ILE A 120 1.88 -1.97 -13.18
N ILE A 121 2.85 -1.33 -12.55
CA ILE A 121 3.18 -1.54 -11.13
C ILE A 121 2.76 -0.32 -10.35
N GLU A 122 2.07 -0.54 -9.24
CA GLU A 122 1.75 0.49 -8.25
C GLU A 122 2.38 0.09 -6.92
N VAL A 123 3.25 0.95 -6.39
CA VAL A 123 3.95 0.73 -5.14
C VAL A 123 4.07 2.02 -4.36
N GLN A 124 4.27 1.91 -3.07
CA GLN A 124 4.55 3.06 -2.23
C GLN A 124 5.77 3.83 -2.72
N TYR A 125 5.66 5.15 -2.76
CA TYR A 125 6.70 6.01 -3.28
C TYR A 125 7.66 6.48 -2.18
N LEU A 126 8.92 6.06 -2.28
CA LEU A 126 9.95 6.37 -1.28
C LEU A 126 10.10 7.89 -1.04
N MET A 127 10.06 8.70 -2.10
CA MET A 127 10.20 10.15 -1.94
C MET A 127 9.08 10.74 -1.06
N ASN A 128 7.83 10.26 -1.21
CA ASN A 128 6.72 10.67 -0.35
C ASN A 128 6.93 10.19 1.08
N THR A 129 7.38 8.93 1.28
CA THR A 129 7.73 8.43 2.61
C THR A 129 8.73 9.33 3.32
N LEU A 130 9.76 9.80 2.60
CA LEU A 130 10.80 10.67 3.16
C LEU A 130 10.28 12.10 3.41
N LYS A 131 9.45 12.65 2.50
CA LYS A 131 8.86 13.99 2.63
C LYS A 131 7.84 14.08 3.75
N ASP A 132 6.93 13.11 3.79
CA ASP A 132 5.76 13.13 4.67
C ASP A 132 6.03 12.40 6.01
N LEU A 133 7.29 11.97 6.21
CA LEU A 133 7.77 11.28 7.42
C LEU A 133 6.89 10.07 7.80
N THR A 134 6.40 9.33 6.80
CA THR A 134 5.55 8.15 7.01
C THR A 134 6.40 6.90 7.30
N PHE A 135 7.23 7.00 8.35
CA PHE A 135 8.15 5.95 8.79
C PHE A 135 7.43 4.67 9.22
N ASP A 136 6.16 4.77 9.62
CA ASP A 136 5.28 3.66 9.98
C ASP A 136 5.02 2.68 8.82
N ASN A 137 5.37 3.07 7.61
CA ASN A 137 5.41 2.18 6.45
C ASN A 137 6.63 1.25 6.44
N ILE A 138 7.61 1.46 7.32
CA ILE A 138 8.83 0.64 7.41
C ILE A 138 8.57 -0.53 8.35
N TYR A 139 8.04 -1.64 7.80
CA TYR A 139 7.74 -2.86 8.55
C TYR A 139 8.05 -4.13 7.73
N HIS A 140 8.01 -5.29 8.40
CA HIS A 140 8.55 -6.56 7.91
C HIS A 140 7.97 -7.07 6.59
N GLU A 141 6.75 -6.66 6.20
CA GLU A 141 6.16 -7.07 4.91
C GLU A 141 6.70 -6.25 3.73
N HIS A 142 7.28 -5.06 3.98
CA HIS A 142 7.88 -4.23 2.94
C HIS A 142 9.38 -4.54 2.82
N TYR A 143 9.73 -5.49 1.96
CA TYR A 143 11.14 -5.81 1.68
C TYR A 143 11.87 -4.71 0.91
N ASN A 144 11.12 -3.91 0.16
CA ASN A 144 11.68 -2.94 -0.78
C ASN A 144 10.94 -1.62 -0.75
N TYR A 145 11.70 -0.53 -0.84
CA TYR A 145 11.21 0.85 -0.92
C TYR A 145 11.66 1.46 -2.24
N TRP A 146 10.72 1.96 -3.03
CA TRP A 146 10.97 2.29 -4.42
C TRP A 146 10.90 3.79 -4.69
N SER A 147 11.99 4.33 -5.29
CA SER A 147 11.98 5.57 -6.04
C SER A 147 11.84 5.26 -7.53
N LEU A 148 11.49 6.26 -8.36
CA LEU A 148 11.49 6.08 -9.81
C LEU A 148 12.91 5.79 -10.32
N THR A 149 13.91 6.45 -9.76
CA THR A 149 15.35 6.21 -10.07
C THR A 149 15.72 4.74 -9.86
N SER A 150 15.32 4.15 -8.72
CA SER A 150 15.63 2.74 -8.44
C SER A 150 14.84 1.79 -9.35
N LEU A 151 13.58 2.10 -9.66
CA LEU A 151 12.76 1.31 -10.58
C LEU A 151 13.31 1.33 -12.02
N VAL A 152 13.75 2.50 -12.52
CA VAL A 152 14.37 2.62 -13.84
C VAL A 152 15.63 1.77 -13.92
N ASN A 153 16.51 1.86 -12.91
CA ASN A 153 17.73 1.05 -12.85
C ASN A 153 17.44 -0.45 -12.74
N PHE A 154 16.41 -0.82 -11.97
CA PHE A 154 15.99 -2.23 -11.82
C PHE A 154 15.51 -2.79 -13.16
N PHE A 155 14.57 -2.13 -13.85
CA PHE A 155 14.02 -2.66 -15.10
C PHE A 155 14.96 -2.60 -16.30
N LYS A 156 15.97 -1.70 -16.26
CA LYS A 156 17.05 -1.66 -17.27
C LYS A 156 17.80 -3.00 -17.37
N GLN A 157 17.93 -3.75 -16.25
CA GLN A 157 18.59 -5.06 -16.22
C GLN A 157 17.85 -6.13 -17.03
N PHE A 158 16.58 -5.92 -17.36
CA PHE A 158 15.71 -6.85 -18.10
C PHE A 158 15.42 -6.38 -19.52
N ASP A 159 16.16 -5.40 -20.02
CA ASP A 159 15.87 -4.78 -21.32
C ASP A 159 14.45 -4.20 -21.42
N ALA A 160 13.85 -3.85 -20.29
CA ALA A 160 12.53 -3.25 -20.19
C ALA A 160 12.64 -1.76 -19.88
N LYS A 161 11.69 -0.99 -20.34
CA LYS A 161 11.68 0.47 -20.24
C LYS A 161 10.43 0.97 -19.53
N ILE A 162 10.62 1.84 -18.54
CA ILE A 162 9.51 2.61 -17.95
C ILE A 162 9.17 3.74 -18.92
N THR A 163 7.96 3.72 -19.46
CA THR A 163 7.51 4.67 -20.47
C THR A 163 6.66 5.79 -19.93
N LYS A 164 6.02 5.58 -18.77
CA LYS A 164 5.17 6.56 -18.09
C LYS A 164 5.25 6.36 -16.58
N SER A 165 5.16 7.45 -15.82
CA SER A 165 5.04 7.44 -14.36
C SER A 165 3.98 8.44 -13.91
N GLU A 166 3.30 8.15 -12.81
CA GLU A 166 2.32 9.04 -12.18
C GLU A 166 2.25 8.80 -10.67
N ILE A 167 1.91 9.85 -9.94
CA ILE A 167 1.59 9.74 -8.52
C ILE A 167 0.11 9.41 -8.40
N VAL A 168 -0.21 8.50 -7.49
CA VAL A 168 -1.59 8.13 -7.14
C VAL A 168 -1.78 8.28 -5.64
N ASP A 169 -2.95 8.78 -5.28
CA ASP A 169 -3.30 9.04 -3.88
C ASP A 169 -3.83 7.77 -3.21
N THR A 170 -2.93 6.81 -3.03
CA THR A 170 -3.19 5.57 -2.29
C THR A 170 -2.07 5.36 -1.27
N HIS A 171 -2.39 4.82 -0.09
CA HIS A 171 -1.43 4.48 0.97
C HIS A 171 -0.51 5.64 1.44
N GLY A 172 -0.96 6.89 1.31
CA GLY A 172 -0.13 8.06 1.63
C GLY A 172 0.81 8.47 0.48
N GLY A 173 0.42 8.18 -0.76
CA GLY A 173 1.14 8.50 -1.98
C GLY A 173 1.94 7.32 -2.53
N SER A 174 1.46 6.79 -3.65
CA SER A 174 2.11 5.71 -4.39
C SER A 174 2.60 6.20 -5.74
N ILE A 175 3.62 5.54 -6.27
CA ILE A 175 4.04 5.69 -7.65
C ILE A 175 3.44 4.58 -8.50
N ARG A 176 2.89 4.95 -9.65
CA ARG A 176 2.44 4.02 -10.68
C ARG A 176 3.31 4.17 -11.90
N ILE A 177 3.89 3.07 -12.37
CA ILE A 177 4.78 3.03 -13.52
C ILE A 177 4.23 2.09 -14.60
N TYR A 178 4.48 2.46 -15.85
CA TYR A 178 4.11 1.70 -17.04
C TYR A 178 5.38 1.21 -17.71
N ILE A 179 5.49 -0.12 -17.89
CA ILE A 179 6.71 -0.78 -18.36
C ILE A 179 6.42 -1.52 -19.64
N LYS A 180 7.31 -1.41 -20.63
CA LYS A 180 7.26 -2.11 -21.90
C LYS A 180 8.57 -2.84 -22.19
N LYS A 181 8.48 -3.97 -22.90
CA LYS A 181 9.65 -4.68 -23.44
C LYS A 181 10.28 -3.97 -24.67
N ASP A 182 9.51 -3.11 -25.33
CA ASP A 182 9.99 -2.43 -26.53
C ASP A 182 11.02 -1.36 -26.17
N LYS A 183 12.29 -1.62 -26.51
CA LYS A 183 13.38 -0.68 -26.30
C LYS A 183 13.20 0.65 -27.03
N ARG A 184 12.40 0.66 -28.11
CA ARG A 184 12.08 1.86 -28.92
C ARG A 184 10.87 2.60 -28.41
N ALA A 185 10.16 2.06 -27.40
CA ALA A 185 9.02 2.74 -26.83
C ALA A 185 9.38 4.14 -26.35
N LYS A 186 8.56 5.11 -26.73
CA LYS A 186 8.75 6.51 -26.34
C LYS A 186 8.55 6.67 -24.84
N VAL A 187 9.46 7.37 -24.19
CA VAL A 187 9.34 7.75 -22.78
C VAL A 187 8.61 9.09 -22.70
N GLU A 188 7.56 9.15 -21.91
CA GLU A 188 6.77 10.35 -21.67
C GLU A 188 7.52 11.35 -20.78
N LYS A 189 7.20 12.63 -20.89
CA LYS A 189 7.76 13.71 -20.05
C LYS A 189 7.55 13.45 -18.55
N SER A 190 6.48 12.73 -18.16
CA SER A 190 6.21 12.37 -16.78
C SER A 190 7.38 11.66 -16.09
N VAL A 191 8.07 10.78 -16.81
CA VAL A 191 9.23 10.05 -16.28
C VAL A 191 10.41 10.99 -16.08
N THR A 192 10.75 11.81 -17.08
CA THR A 192 11.90 12.72 -17.00
C THR A 192 11.70 13.81 -15.95
N LEU A 193 10.49 14.34 -15.82
CA LEU A 193 10.15 15.33 -14.80
C LEU A 193 10.28 14.75 -13.39
N MET A 194 9.71 13.57 -13.15
CA MET A 194 9.77 12.93 -11.84
C MET A 194 11.20 12.52 -11.46
N LEU A 195 12.02 12.05 -12.40
CA LEU A 195 13.45 11.80 -12.16
C LEU A 195 14.21 13.06 -11.77
N LYS A 196 13.89 14.21 -12.41
CA LYS A 196 14.47 15.50 -12.04
C LYS A 196 14.04 15.95 -10.64
N GLU A 197 12.77 15.73 -10.28
CA GLU A 197 12.28 16.02 -8.93
C GLU A 197 12.99 15.17 -7.88
N GLU A 198 13.19 13.88 -8.12
CA GLU A 198 13.96 13.00 -7.23
C GLU A 198 15.42 13.43 -7.09
N ASP A 199 16.06 13.86 -8.18
CA ASP A 199 17.43 14.34 -8.15
C ASP A 199 17.55 15.65 -7.36
N ASN A 200 16.65 16.60 -7.59
CA ASN A 200 16.56 17.85 -6.83
C ASN A 200 16.31 17.61 -5.33
N PHE A 201 15.48 16.64 -5.00
CA PHE A 201 15.21 16.23 -3.62
C PHE A 201 16.44 15.58 -2.97
N GLY A 202 17.35 15.05 -3.77
CA GLY A 202 18.53 14.36 -3.30
C GLY A 202 18.27 12.90 -2.92
N ILE A 203 17.41 12.18 -3.65
CA ILE A 203 17.05 10.79 -3.38
C ILE A 203 18.28 9.85 -3.37
N LYS A 204 19.37 10.21 -4.02
CA LYS A 204 20.64 9.47 -4.05
C LYS A 204 21.62 9.88 -2.95
N LYS A 205 21.33 10.95 -2.18
CA LYS A 205 22.25 11.54 -1.20
C LYS A 205 22.01 10.94 0.18
N PHE A 206 23.03 10.38 0.79
CA PHE A 206 22.95 9.84 2.17
C PHE A 206 22.42 10.86 3.17
N GLY A 207 22.80 12.14 3.05
CA GLY A 207 22.33 13.22 3.91
C GLY A 207 20.80 13.38 3.94
N THR A 208 20.10 13.03 2.85
CA THR A 208 18.63 13.05 2.81
C THR A 208 18.03 12.01 3.79
N TYR A 209 18.60 10.82 3.82
CA TYR A 209 18.16 9.73 4.72
C TYR A 209 18.55 9.99 6.17
N LYS A 210 19.74 10.57 6.39
CA LYS A 210 20.18 10.99 7.73
C LYS A 210 19.22 12.01 8.32
N LYS A 211 18.87 13.06 7.58
CA LYS A 211 17.87 14.06 7.99
C LYS A 211 16.49 13.47 8.24
N PHE A 212 16.07 12.50 7.43
CA PHE A 212 14.84 11.77 7.67
C PHE A 212 14.87 11.04 9.01
N GLY A 213 15.94 10.30 9.30
CA GLY A 213 16.13 9.60 10.57
C GLY A 213 16.08 10.55 11.77
N GLU A 214 16.82 11.67 11.72
CA GLU A 214 16.82 12.70 12.76
C GLU A 214 15.41 13.23 13.03
N LYS A 215 14.63 13.55 12.00
CA LYS A 215 13.25 14.02 12.13
C LYS A 215 12.34 12.94 12.73
N VAL A 216 12.50 11.69 12.31
CA VAL A 216 11.69 10.57 12.82
C VAL A 216 11.97 10.31 14.31
N TYR A 217 13.22 10.42 14.76
CA TYR A 217 13.53 10.36 16.18
C TYR A 217 12.93 11.54 16.97
N LYS A 218 12.91 12.75 16.39
CA LYS A 218 12.24 13.89 17.01
C LYS A 218 10.73 13.66 17.14
N ILE A 219 10.08 13.07 16.13
CA ILE A 219 8.68 12.65 16.19
C ILE A 219 8.45 11.69 17.37
N ARG A 220 9.33 10.71 17.55
CA ARG A 220 9.25 9.77 18.67
C ARG A 220 9.19 10.49 20.02
N GLU A 221 10.10 11.41 20.25
CA GLU A 221 10.14 12.16 21.51
C GLU A 221 8.88 13.03 21.69
N ASN A 222 8.44 13.73 20.63
CA ASN A 222 7.23 14.56 20.68
C ASN A 222 5.99 13.73 21.03
N VAL A 223 5.81 12.57 20.39
CA VAL A 223 4.67 11.69 20.67
C VAL A 223 4.68 11.21 22.11
N ARG A 224 5.84 10.81 22.64
CA ARG A 224 6.00 10.37 24.05
C ARG A 224 5.64 11.47 25.03
N GLU A 225 6.14 12.68 24.79
CA GLU A 225 5.83 13.85 25.65
C GLU A 225 4.35 14.20 25.60
N ASN A 226 3.75 14.26 24.41
CA ASN A 226 2.35 14.61 24.24
C ASN A 226 1.42 13.54 24.85
N LEU A 227 1.72 12.25 24.69
CA LEU A 227 0.96 11.19 25.35
C LEU A 227 1.02 11.30 26.87
N LYS A 228 2.18 11.60 27.44
CA LYS A 228 2.32 11.84 28.89
C LYS A 228 1.49 13.05 29.36
N LYS A 229 1.44 14.14 28.58
CA LYS A 229 0.58 15.31 28.88
C LYS A 229 -0.91 14.91 28.85
N ILE A 230 -1.35 14.17 27.83
CA ILE A 230 -2.72 13.67 27.73
C ILE A 230 -3.04 12.77 28.93
N ARG A 231 -2.14 11.84 29.28
CA ARG A 231 -2.33 10.90 30.40
C ARG A 231 -2.52 11.60 31.74
N LYS A 232 -1.83 12.72 31.98
CA LYS A 232 -2.01 13.51 33.21
C LYS A 232 -3.44 14.04 33.38
N ASN A 233 -4.11 14.35 32.27
CA ASN A 233 -5.44 14.95 32.26
C ASN A 233 -6.57 13.92 32.04
N ASN A 234 -6.25 12.73 31.58
CA ASN A 234 -7.22 11.69 31.20
C ASN A 234 -6.94 10.39 31.93
N LYS A 235 -7.98 9.82 32.55
CA LYS A 235 -7.86 8.53 33.25
C LYS A 235 -7.68 7.36 32.29
N VAL A 236 -8.35 7.41 31.10
CA VAL A 236 -8.33 6.32 30.11
C VAL A 236 -8.02 6.89 28.73
N ILE A 237 -7.02 6.30 28.06
CA ILE A 237 -6.64 6.59 26.68
C ILE A 237 -6.89 5.33 25.85
N VAL A 238 -7.66 5.47 24.79
CA VAL A 238 -8.03 4.37 23.89
C VAL A 238 -7.42 4.61 22.53
N GLY A 239 -6.72 3.61 21.97
CA GLY A 239 -6.32 3.63 20.56
C GLY A 239 -7.49 3.21 19.64
N TYR A 240 -7.61 3.76 18.46
CA TYR A 240 -8.56 3.33 17.45
C TYR A 240 -7.86 2.81 16.20
N GLY A 241 -8.08 1.53 15.89
CA GLY A 241 -7.51 0.83 14.76
C GLY A 241 -6.17 0.15 15.05
N ALA A 242 -6.04 -1.10 14.62
CA ALA A 242 -4.85 -1.94 14.80
C ALA A 242 -4.25 -2.39 13.44
N PRO A 243 -3.97 -1.48 12.47
CA PRO A 243 -3.27 -1.85 11.24
C PRO A 243 -1.79 -2.14 11.51
N ALA A 244 -1.10 -2.76 10.54
CA ALA A 244 0.34 -3.03 10.63
C ALA A 244 1.16 -1.78 10.94
N LYS A 245 0.80 -0.63 10.35
CA LYS A 245 1.42 0.67 10.62
C LYS A 245 1.34 1.09 12.08
N ALA A 246 0.19 0.87 12.74
CA ALA A 246 0.05 1.16 14.16
C ALA A 246 0.99 0.31 15.01
N THR A 247 1.16 -0.98 14.67
CA THR A 247 2.13 -1.84 15.34
C THR A 247 3.54 -1.27 15.23
N THR A 248 3.95 -0.85 14.02
CA THR A 248 5.27 -0.25 13.80
C THR A 248 5.44 1.04 14.60
N ALA A 249 4.48 1.96 14.50
CA ALA A 249 4.53 3.25 15.18
C ALA A 249 4.59 3.10 16.71
N LEU A 250 3.71 2.30 17.31
CA LEU A 250 3.65 2.11 18.75
C LEU A 250 4.92 1.46 19.30
N ASN A 251 5.47 0.46 18.62
CA ASN A 251 6.75 -0.14 18.99
C ASN A 251 7.92 0.85 18.87
N PHE A 252 7.96 1.62 17.78
CA PHE A 252 8.99 2.64 17.60
C PHE A 252 8.91 3.75 18.65
N PHE A 253 7.72 4.21 18.99
CA PHE A 253 7.52 5.19 20.07
C PHE A 253 7.85 4.61 21.43
N GLY A 254 7.74 3.29 21.61
CA GLY A 254 7.95 2.61 22.89
C GLY A 254 6.86 3.00 23.88
N VAL A 255 5.62 3.10 23.43
CA VAL A 255 4.45 3.45 24.25
C VAL A 255 3.61 2.20 24.46
N SER A 256 3.54 1.71 25.69
CA SER A 256 2.74 0.57 26.12
C SER A 256 1.77 0.94 27.23
N ASP A 257 2.22 1.76 28.18
CA ASP A 257 1.51 2.08 29.40
C ASP A 257 0.64 3.35 29.26
N GLU A 258 0.89 4.13 28.20
CA GLU A 258 0.14 5.35 27.93
C GLU A 258 -1.21 5.07 27.27
N ILE A 259 -1.40 3.90 26.62
CA ILE A 259 -2.64 3.49 25.95
C ILE A 259 -3.19 2.25 26.64
N ASP A 260 -4.38 2.36 27.22
CA ASP A 260 -4.99 1.28 28.01
C ASP A 260 -5.44 0.08 27.17
N PHE A 261 -6.05 0.36 26.01
CA PHE A 261 -6.44 -0.65 25.04
C PHE A 261 -6.70 -0.02 23.66
N ILE A 262 -6.81 -0.87 22.65
CA ILE A 262 -7.13 -0.45 21.29
C ILE A 262 -8.47 -1.06 20.89
N VAL A 263 -9.33 -0.27 20.23
CA VAL A 263 -10.54 -0.79 19.60
C VAL A 263 -10.34 -0.97 18.11
N GLU A 264 -10.95 -2.02 17.56
CA GLU A 264 -10.77 -2.41 16.16
C GLU A 264 -12.10 -2.88 15.57
N ASP A 265 -12.36 -2.54 14.30
CA ASP A 265 -13.57 -2.95 13.58
C ASP A 265 -13.54 -4.42 13.15
N ASN A 266 -12.34 -4.96 12.93
CA ASN A 266 -12.15 -6.34 12.54
C ASN A 266 -12.22 -7.27 13.75
N GLU A 267 -13.34 -7.98 13.93
CA GLU A 267 -13.58 -8.92 15.03
C GLU A 267 -12.51 -10.01 15.15
N LEU A 268 -11.85 -10.39 14.05
CA LEU A 268 -10.77 -11.39 14.06
C LEU A 268 -9.54 -10.94 14.87
N LYS A 269 -9.44 -9.66 15.19
CA LYS A 269 -8.37 -9.09 16.02
C LYS A 269 -8.77 -8.92 17.49
N HIS A 270 -10.04 -9.03 17.82
CA HIS A 270 -10.51 -8.91 19.21
C HIS A 270 -9.88 -9.99 20.11
N ASN A 271 -9.67 -9.65 21.37
CA ASN A 271 -9.03 -10.50 22.39
C ASN A 271 -7.59 -10.92 22.03
N LYS A 272 -6.93 -10.15 21.16
CA LYS A 272 -5.50 -10.26 20.83
C LYS A 272 -4.77 -9.03 21.36
N PHE A 273 -3.47 -8.98 21.10
CA PHE A 273 -2.60 -7.89 21.50
C PHE A 273 -1.86 -7.33 20.30
N ILE A 274 -1.50 -6.04 20.37
CA ILE A 274 -0.51 -5.49 19.44
C ILE A 274 0.84 -6.18 19.69
N PRO A 275 1.44 -6.81 18.69
CA PRO A 275 2.76 -7.44 18.84
C PRO A 275 3.81 -6.43 19.33
N GLY A 276 4.68 -6.87 20.24
CA GLY A 276 5.73 -6.04 20.84
C GLY A 276 5.21 -5.30 22.09
N VAL A 277 4.47 -4.22 21.92
CA VAL A 277 3.97 -3.38 23.03
C VAL A 277 2.85 -4.04 23.88
N LYS A 278 2.26 -5.14 23.39
CA LYS A 278 1.27 -5.94 24.14
C LYS A 278 -0.01 -5.19 24.55
N ILE A 279 -0.35 -4.09 23.92
CA ILE A 279 -1.59 -3.37 24.18
C ILE A 279 -2.78 -4.25 23.72
N PRO A 280 -3.81 -4.50 24.58
CA PRO A 280 -4.93 -5.38 24.26
C PRO A 280 -5.85 -4.76 23.21
N ILE A 281 -6.34 -5.59 22.28
CA ILE A 281 -7.31 -5.20 21.24
C ILE A 281 -8.69 -5.67 21.67
N LYS A 282 -9.65 -4.75 21.72
CA LYS A 282 -10.99 -4.97 22.24
C LYS A 282 -12.07 -4.54 21.23
N ASN A 283 -13.31 -4.93 21.51
CA ASN A 283 -14.48 -4.42 20.82
C ASN A 283 -14.79 -2.99 21.26
N LYS A 284 -15.38 -2.17 20.38
CA LYS A 284 -15.81 -0.79 20.66
C LYS A 284 -16.74 -0.65 21.85
N SER A 285 -17.54 -1.69 22.15
CA SER A 285 -18.44 -1.73 23.31
C SER A 285 -17.72 -1.59 24.67
N GLN A 286 -16.39 -1.73 24.67
CA GLN A 286 -15.58 -1.53 25.88
C GLN A 286 -15.31 -0.05 26.20
N ILE A 287 -15.61 0.87 25.28
CA ILE A 287 -15.59 2.31 25.56
C ILE A 287 -16.85 2.65 26.36
N LYS A 288 -16.69 2.92 27.64
CA LYS A 288 -17.81 3.18 28.58
C LYS A 288 -18.05 4.68 28.82
N ASP A 289 -17.06 5.52 28.59
CA ASP A 289 -17.13 6.95 28.87
C ASP A 289 -16.69 7.73 27.61
N LYS A 290 -17.55 8.62 27.15
CA LYS A 290 -17.29 9.50 26.00
C LYS A 290 -16.20 10.56 26.27
N LYS A 291 -15.86 10.80 27.54
CA LYS A 291 -14.78 11.70 27.93
C LYS A 291 -13.39 11.06 27.77
N ASN A 292 -13.32 9.76 27.48
CA ASN A 292 -12.06 9.10 27.14
C ASN A 292 -11.44 9.72 25.89
N THR A 293 -10.11 9.88 25.90
CA THR A 293 -9.40 10.29 24.68
C THR A 293 -9.23 9.12 23.74
N LEU A 294 -9.73 9.25 22.51
CA LEU A 294 -9.54 8.28 21.43
C LEU A 294 -8.42 8.75 20.48
N ILE A 295 -7.29 8.03 20.52
CA ILE A 295 -6.17 8.28 19.61
C ILE A 295 -6.33 7.41 18.37
N VAL A 296 -6.61 8.04 17.22
CA VAL A 296 -6.78 7.34 15.95
C VAL A 296 -5.41 6.96 15.39
N LEU A 297 -5.10 5.66 15.45
CA LEU A 297 -3.85 5.07 14.98
C LEU A 297 -3.89 4.80 13.46
N ALA A 298 -5.08 4.56 12.91
CA ALA A 298 -5.32 4.44 11.47
C ALA A 298 -5.47 5.83 10.82
N TRP A 299 -4.46 6.67 10.97
CA TRP A 299 -4.45 8.10 10.65
C TRP A 299 -4.93 8.45 9.23
N ASN A 300 -4.69 7.59 8.24
CA ASN A 300 -5.13 7.77 6.85
C ASN A 300 -6.66 7.82 6.72
N PHE A 301 -7.39 7.29 7.70
CA PHE A 301 -8.85 7.21 7.72
C PHE A 301 -9.45 8.08 8.82
N TYR A 302 -8.68 9.00 9.38
CA TYR A 302 -9.08 9.81 10.54
C TYR A 302 -10.45 10.47 10.37
N LYS A 303 -10.68 11.15 9.25
CA LYS A 303 -11.97 11.83 8.97
C LYS A 303 -13.15 10.86 8.88
N ASP A 304 -12.95 9.72 8.22
CA ASP A 304 -13.98 8.69 8.07
C ASP A 304 -14.28 8.01 9.41
N ILE A 305 -13.24 7.77 10.22
CA ILE A 305 -13.38 7.17 11.55
C ILE A 305 -14.20 8.08 12.46
N ILE A 306 -13.90 9.36 12.56
CA ILE A 306 -14.68 10.31 13.36
C ILE A 306 -16.12 10.35 12.89
N LYS A 307 -16.34 10.54 11.58
CA LYS A 307 -17.69 10.63 11.01
C LYS A 307 -18.56 9.43 11.35
N ASN A 308 -17.98 8.23 11.38
CA ASN A 308 -18.72 6.98 11.58
C ASN A 308 -18.76 6.51 13.03
N ASN A 309 -18.11 7.22 13.97
CA ASN A 309 -17.95 6.79 15.36
C ASN A 309 -18.01 7.98 16.34
N SER A 310 -18.66 9.07 15.96
CA SER A 310 -18.77 10.28 16.80
C SER A 310 -19.45 10.02 18.15
N GLU A 311 -20.21 8.93 18.26
CA GLU A 311 -20.86 8.51 19.49
C GLU A 311 -19.89 7.91 20.53
N LEU A 312 -18.68 7.50 20.13
CA LEU A 312 -17.72 6.82 21.00
C LEU A 312 -16.94 7.74 21.90
N SER A 313 -16.67 8.97 21.44
CA SER A 313 -15.92 9.97 22.23
C SER A 313 -16.22 11.39 21.77
N GLU A 314 -16.07 12.34 22.68
CA GLU A 314 -16.04 13.79 22.42
C GLU A 314 -14.61 14.27 22.09
N ASN A 315 -13.60 13.44 22.33
CA ASN A 315 -12.19 13.81 22.25
C ASN A 315 -11.40 12.83 21.35
N PHE A 316 -11.44 13.07 20.05
CA PHE A 316 -10.65 12.36 19.06
C PHE A 316 -9.34 13.08 18.76
N VAL A 317 -8.22 12.38 18.82
CA VAL A 317 -6.88 12.88 18.51
C VAL A 317 -6.30 12.06 17.36
N ASN A 318 -5.79 12.71 16.32
CA ASN A 318 -5.03 11.99 15.30
C ASN A 318 -3.62 11.73 15.85
N ILE A 319 -3.12 10.50 15.73
CA ILE A 319 -1.74 10.18 16.16
C ILE A 319 -0.71 11.11 15.49
N LYS A 320 -1.00 11.58 14.26
CA LYS A 320 -0.15 12.52 13.52
C LYS A 320 -0.07 13.91 14.16
N ASP A 321 -1.10 14.32 14.88
CA ASP A 321 -1.09 15.63 15.58
C ASP A 321 -0.15 15.60 16.80
N LEU A 322 0.14 14.39 17.33
CA LEU A 322 1.09 14.22 18.43
C LEU A 322 2.56 14.25 17.97
N GLU A 323 2.82 14.20 16.67
CA GLU A 323 4.18 14.25 16.11
C GLU A 323 4.80 15.65 16.16
N ILE A 324 3.99 16.66 16.41
CA ILE A 324 4.40 18.08 16.50
C ILE A 324 4.38 18.52 17.95
N ASN A 325 5.41 19.23 18.41
CA ASN A 325 5.38 19.94 19.69
C ASN A 325 4.57 21.23 19.50
N ASN A 326 3.43 21.34 20.15
CA ASN A 326 2.72 22.58 20.38
C ASN A 326 3.29 23.31 21.58
#